data_5dae8a69c95dd8dd17b92331c66b3335
#
_entry.id   5dae8a69c95dd8dd17b92331c66b3335
#
_cell.length_a   1.000
_cell.length_b   1.000
_cell.length_c   1.000
_cell.angle_alpha   90.00
_cell.angle_beta   90.00
_cell.angle_gamma   90.00
#
_symmetry.space_group_name_H-M   'P 1'
#
loop_
_entity.id
_entity.type
_entity.pdbx_description
1 polymer ?
#
loop_
_entity_poly.entity_id
_entity_poly.type
_entity_poly.pdbx_seq_one_letter_code
_entity_poly.pdbx_strand_id
1 'polypeptide(L)'
;MNYIVFDLELTCWEGDMAGRFQEIIEIGAYKIDPYGHIQSQFSKFVKPVMYPILSPFCTKLTSITQEMITQAKPFKQVIKEFMDWAEIDIEPHYLIAWGDKDLDYLKADCLLHKIDTEWISSYTDLKKQYQKVKKLYEPKGLKHATESEGLEFEGTLHRAIDDAYNLTRIFTKYFGEWNLHKIN
;
A
#
# COMPACT_ATOMS: atom_id res chain seq x y z
N MET A 1 18.66 5.06 5.13
CA MET A 1 17.24 5.04 5.61
C MET A 1 16.33 5.25 4.44
N ASN A 2 15.32 4.39 4.28
CA ASN A 2 14.37 4.43 3.16
C ASN A 2 12.95 4.69 3.66
N TYR A 3 12.19 5.49 2.95
CA TYR A 3 10.75 5.64 3.13
C TYR A 3 10.05 4.85 2.02
N ILE A 4 9.23 3.88 2.41
CA ILE A 4 8.50 3.00 1.50
C ILE A 4 7.03 3.40 1.54
N VAL A 5 6.63 4.20 0.57
CA VAL A 5 5.24 4.63 0.41
C VAL A 5 4.53 3.59 -0.45
N PHE A 6 3.50 2.94 0.08
CA PHE A 6 2.87 1.80 -0.58
C PHE A 6 1.35 1.82 -0.45
N ASP A 7 0.72 1.08 -1.33
CA ASP A 7 -0.70 0.79 -1.35
C ASP A 7 -0.93 -0.67 -1.78
N LEU A 8 -2.06 -1.25 -1.40
CA LEU A 8 -2.41 -2.64 -1.66
C LEU A 8 -3.79 -2.75 -2.30
N GLU A 9 -3.91 -3.62 -3.32
CA GLU A 9 -5.21 -4.08 -3.78
C GLU A 9 -5.48 -5.49 -3.25
N LEU A 10 -6.75 -5.75 -2.94
CA LEU A 10 -7.17 -6.96 -2.24
C LEU A 10 -8.28 -7.68 -3.00
N THR A 11 -8.38 -9.00 -2.78
CA THR A 11 -9.60 -9.72 -3.16
C THR A 11 -10.79 -9.07 -2.47
N CYS A 12 -11.87 -8.78 -3.21
CA CYS A 12 -13.03 -8.11 -2.66
C CYS A 12 -14.33 -8.56 -3.34
N TRP A 13 -15.45 -8.31 -2.67
CA TRP A 13 -16.79 -8.72 -3.11
C TRP A 13 -17.79 -7.61 -2.84
N GLU A 14 -18.88 -7.59 -3.57
CA GLU A 14 -20.00 -6.68 -3.31
C GLU A 14 -20.76 -7.14 -2.05
N GLY A 15 -21.16 -6.17 -1.23
CA GLY A 15 -21.97 -6.41 -0.02
C GLY A 15 -21.17 -6.83 1.21
N ASP A 16 -21.75 -7.70 2.03
CA ASP A 16 -21.15 -8.10 3.30
C ASP A 16 -19.90 -8.98 3.09
N MET A 17 -18.81 -8.54 3.70
CA MET A 17 -17.51 -9.22 3.67
C MET A 17 -17.29 -10.11 4.89
N ALA A 18 -18.28 -10.23 5.80
CA ALA A 18 -18.14 -10.95 7.05
C ALA A 18 -17.67 -12.40 6.83
N GLY A 19 -16.59 -12.77 7.53
CA GLY A 19 -16.01 -14.10 7.47
C GLY A 19 -15.15 -14.41 6.24
N ARG A 20 -14.95 -13.45 5.32
CA ARG A 20 -14.04 -13.62 4.18
C ARG A 20 -12.69 -13.00 4.48
N PHE A 21 -11.65 -13.78 4.28
CA PHE A 21 -10.26 -13.28 4.31
C PHE A 21 -9.96 -12.58 2.98
N GLN A 22 -9.50 -11.34 3.05
CA GLN A 22 -9.05 -10.61 1.87
C GLN A 22 -7.55 -10.82 1.69
N GLU A 23 -7.15 -11.31 0.53
CA GLU A 23 -5.77 -11.56 0.15
C GLU A 23 -5.26 -10.45 -0.74
N ILE A 24 -3.98 -10.10 -0.60
CA ILE A 24 -3.31 -9.13 -1.46
C ILE A 24 -3.23 -9.67 -2.89
N ILE A 25 -3.64 -8.86 -3.86
CA ILE A 25 -3.57 -9.15 -5.29
C ILE A 25 -2.70 -8.18 -6.09
N GLU A 26 -2.36 -7.01 -5.53
CA GLU A 26 -1.36 -6.09 -6.08
C GLU A 26 -0.63 -5.39 -4.94
N ILE A 27 0.69 -5.21 -5.09
CA ILE A 27 1.52 -4.35 -4.25
C ILE A 27 2.09 -3.26 -5.15
N GLY A 28 1.75 -2.00 -4.86
CA GLY A 28 2.32 -0.83 -5.48
C GLY A 28 3.12 -0.01 -4.48
N ALA A 29 4.35 0.40 -4.80
CA ALA A 29 5.16 1.15 -3.86
C ALA A 29 6.20 2.05 -4.54
N TYR A 30 6.60 3.10 -3.82
CA TYR A 30 7.70 3.99 -4.15
C TYR A 30 8.72 4.05 -3.01
N LYS A 31 10.00 3.93 -3.36
CA LYS A 31 11.12 4.11 -2.42
C LYS A 31 11.61 5.55 -2.51
N ILE A 32 11.68 6.21 -1.37
CA ILE A 32 12.02 7.62 -1.23
C ILE A 32 13.22 7.74 -0.31
N ASP A 33 14.20 8.55 -0.70
CA ASP A 33 15.42 8.80 0.06
C ASP A 33 15.19 9.76 1.24
N PRO A 34 16.19 9.95 2.13
CA PRO A 34 16.12 10.89 3.23
C PRO A 34 15.96 12.36 2.85
N TYR A 35 16.05 12.69 1.58
CA TYR A 35 15.90 14.06 1.06
C TYR A 35 14.52 14.27 0.40
N GLY A 36 13.68 13.23 0.36
CA GLY A 36 12.34 13.31 -0.24
C GLY A 36 12.30 13.01 -1.74
N HIS A 37 13.38 12.45 -2.32
CA HIS A 37 13.42 12.14 -3.76
C HIS A 37 13.01 10.68 -4.01
N ILE A 38 12.18 10.47 -5.02
CA ILE A 38 11.80 9.13 -5.49
C ILE A 38 13.04 8.47 -6.11
N GLN A 39 13.40 7.30 -5.60
CA GLN A 39 14.54 6.50 -6.08
C GLN A 39 14.10 5.42 -7.06
N SER A 40 13.03 4.72 -6.76
CA SER A 40 12.52 3.62 -7.58
C SER A 40 11.08 3.30 -7.23
N GLN A 41 10.46 2.46 -8.05
CA GLN A 41 9.11 1.94 -7.82
C GLN A 41 9.08 0.42 -7.82
N PHE A 42 8.08 -0.14 -7.16
CA PHE A 42 7.74 -1.55 -7.17
C PHE A 42 6.27 -1.72 -7.55
N SER A 43 5.98 -2.59 -8.50
CA SER A 43 4.60 -2.91 -8.89
C SER A 43 4.53 -4.38 -9.28
N LYS A 44 3.79 -5.17 -8.52
CA LYS A 44 3.63 -6.61 -8.76
C LYS A 44 2.23 -7.07 -8.41
N PHE A 45 1.66 -7.89 -9.29
CA PHE A 45 0.48 -8.68 -8.97
C PHE A 45 0.87 -9.88 -8.11
N VAL A 46 -0.09 -10.30 -7.28
CA VAL A 46 0.06 -11.43 -6.36
C VAL A 46 -1.06 -12.43 -6.64
N LYS A 47 -0.71 -13.70 -6.74
CA LYS A 47 -1.69 -14.77 -6.91
C LYS A 47 -2.27 -15.18 -5.56
N PRO A 48 -3.58 -14.94 -5.31
CA PRO A 48 -4.23 -15.35 -4.08
C PRO A 48 -4.38 -16.86 -4.01
N VAL A 49 -4.42 -17.44 -2.81
CA VAL A 49 -4.49 -18.89 -2.59
C VAL A 49 -5.84 -19.35 -2.06
N MET A 50 -6.50 -18.54 -1.22
CA MET A 50 -7.82 -18.88 -0.67
C MET A 50 -8.94 -18.59 -1.68
N TYR A 51 -8.84 -17.47 -2.39
CA TYR A 51 -9.83 -17.05 -3.38
C TYR A 51 -9.17 -16.76 -4.74
N PRO A 52 -8.71 -17.81 -5.45
CA PRO A 52 -7.94 -17.67 -6.69
C PRO A 52 -8.75 -17.10 -7.88
N ILE A 53 -10.07 -17.09 -7.76
CA ILE A 53 -10.99 -16.51 -8.76
C ILE A 53 -11.49 -15.18 -8.25
N LEU A 54 -11.17 -14.10 -8.97
CA LEU A 54 -11.64 -12.76 -8.63
C LEU A 54 -13.16 -12.65 -8.83
N SER A 55 -13.83 -11.95 -7.93
CA SER A 55 -15.22 -11.59 -8.13
C SER A 55 -15.37 -10.57 -9.27
N PRO A 56 -16.52 -10.53 -9.97
CA PRO A 56 -16.78 -9.47 -10.94
C PRO A 56 -16.67 -8.06 -10.35
N PHE A 57 -17.06 -7.91 -9.08
CA PHE A 57 -16.93 -6.66 -8.35
C PHE A 57 -15.45 -6.25 -8.19
N CYS A 58 -14.59 -7.18 -7.78
CA CYS A 58 -13.16 -6.93 -7.61
C CYS A 58 -12.52 -6.48 -8.93
N THR A 59 -12.75 -7.22 -10.02
CA THR A 59 -12.25 -6.86 -11.35
C THR A 59 -12.75 -5.49 -11.81
N LYS A 60 -14.03 -5.17 -11.56
CA LYS A 60 -14.60 -3.86 -11.92
C LYS A 60 -13.98 -2.72 -11.10
N LEU A 61 -13.75 -2.94 -9.80
CA LEU A 61 -13.22 -1.93 -8.88
C LEU A 61 -11.76 -1.61 -9.17
N THR A 62 -10.93 -2.66 -9.27
CA THR A 62 -9.46 -2.54 -9.36
C THR A 62 -8.93 -2.51 -10.79
N SER A 63 -9.76 -2.87 -11.77
CA SER A 63 -9.34 -3.12 -13.16
C SER A 63 -8.33 -4.28 -13.31
N ILE A 64 -8.09 -5.06 -12.25
CA ILE A 64 -7.23 -6.24 -12.27
C ILE A 64 -8.01 -7.41 -12.86
N THR A 65 -7.47 -7.99 -13.93
CA THR A 65 -8.13 -9.11 -14.60
C THR A 65 -7.75 -10.46 -14.02
N GLN A 66 -8.58 -11.48 -14.23
CA GLN A 66 -8.28 -12.84 -13.84
C GLN A 66 -6.99 -13.35 -14.50
N GLU A 67 -6.73 -12.94 -15.74
CA GLU A 67 -5.51 -13.34 -16.46
C GLU A 67 -4.24 -12.81 -15.76
N MET A 68 -4.23 -11.53 -15.34
CA MET A 68 -3.11 -10.93 -14.60
C MET A 68 -2.80 -11.74 -13.34
N ILE A 69 -3.84 -12.11 -12.58
CA ILE A 69 -3.69 -12.86 -11.33
C ILE A 69 -3.28 -14.32 -11.57
N THR A 70 -3.78 -14.94 -12.63
CA THR A 70 -3.40 -16.31 -12.97
C THR A 70 -1.92 -16.44 -13.32
N GLN A 71 -1.35 -15.42 -13.97
CA GLN A 71 0.05 -15.33 -14.34
C GLN A 71 0.95 -14.80 -13.21
N ALA A 72 0.35 -14.24 -12.16
CA ALA A 72 1.10 -13.65 -11.05
C ALA A 72 1.85 -14.70 -10.22
N LYS A 73 2.91 -14.24 -9.56
CA LYS A 73 3.68 -15.04 -8.62
C LYS A 73 2.94 -15.21 -7.30
N PRO A 74 3.22 -16.31 -6.55
CA PRO A 74 2.70 -16.47 -5.19
C PRO A 74 3.19 -15.37 -4.24
N PHE A 75 2.40 -15.07 -3.20
CA PHE A 75 2.70 -14.04 -2.21
C PHE A 75 4.12 -14.16 -1.63
N LYS A 76 4.55 -15.36 -1.22
CA LYS A 76 5.91 -15.57 -0.67
C LYS A 76 7.03 -15.06 -1.56
N GLN A 77 6.88 -15.22 -2.86
CA GLN A 77 7.88 -14.78 -3.81
C GLN A 77 7.82 -13.26 -4.01
N VAL A 78 6.61 -12.71 -4.16
CA VAL A 78 6.43 -11.27 -4.36
C VAL A 78 6.86 -10.48 -3.14
N ILE A 79 6.51 -10.93 -1.92
CA ILE A 79 6.89 -10.22 -0.70
C ILE A 79 8.41 -10.27 -0.46
N LYS A 80 9.06 -11.39 -0.82
CA LYS A 80 10.53 -11.44 -0.79
C LYS A 80 11.15 -10.44 -1.75
N GLU A 81 10.65 -10.37 -3.00
CA GLU A 81 11.10 -9.38 -3.98
C GLU A 81 10.86 -7.94 -3.50
N PHE A 82 9.73 -7.70 -2.79
CA PHE A 82 9.43 -6.40 -2.19
C PHE A 82 10.42 -6.06 -1.07
N MET A 83 10.71 -6.98 -0.16
CA MET A 83 11.66 -6.77 0.93
C MET A 83 13.07 -6.53 0.40
N ASP A 84 13.50 -7.32 -0.61
CA ASP A 84 14.80 -7.16 -1.27
C ASP A 84 14.90 -5.78 -1.96
N TRP A 85 13.84 -5.36 -2.71
CA TRP A 85 13.76 -4.05 -3.37
C TRP A 85 13.75 -2.89 -2.36
N ALA A 86 13.03 -3.03 -1.26
CA ALA A 86 12.92 -2.03 -0.21
C ALA A 86 14.16 -1.98 0.68
N GLU A 87 15.08 -2.95 0.53
CA GLU A 87 16.31 -3.09 1.36
C GLU A 87 15.99 -3.24 2.85
N ILE A 88 14.92 -3.99 3.18
CA ILE A 88 14.36 -4.11 4.53
C ILE A 88 15.41 -4.59 5.54
N ASP A 89 16.22 -5.60 5.17
CA ASP A 89 17.24 -6.21 6.05
C ASP A 89 18.57 -5.44 6.07
N ILE A 90 18.70 -4.40 5.21
CA ILE A 90 19.97 -3.69 5.00
C ILE A 90 19.90 -2.27 5.58
N GLU A 91 18.79 -1.59 5.36
CA GLU A 91 18.61 -0.18 5.70
C GLU A 91 17.46 0.04 6.69
N PRO A 92 17.60 0.96 7.64
CA PRO A 92 16.44 1.44 8.40
C PRO A 92 15.37 1.95 7.45
N HIS A 93 14.12 1.56 7.70
CA HIS A 93 13.01 1.91 6.82
C HIS A 93 11.76 2.33 7.60
N TYR A 94 10.88 3.07 6.91
CA TYR A 94 9.53 3.38 7.35
C TYR A 94 8.54 2.98 6.27
N LEU A 95 7.53 2.20 6.66
CA LEU A 95 6.39 1.86 5.81
C LEU A 95 5.32 2.93 5.98
N ILE A 96 4.79 3.44 4.86
CA ILE A 96 3.86 4.55 4.84
C ILE A 96 2.69 4.20 3.91
N ALA A 97 1.46 4.23 4.44
CA ALA A 97 0.25 4.04 3.64
C ALA A 97 -0.85 5.03 4.02
N TRP A 98 -1.94 5.05 3.22
CA TRP A 98 -3.07 5.95 3.43
C TRP A 98 -4.13 5.32 4.34
N GLY A 99 -3.79 5.08 5.61
CA GLY A 99 -4.63 4.47 6.64
C GLY A 99 -3.92 3.32 7.33
N ASP A 100 -4.59 2.66 8.26
CA ASP A 100 -4.07 1.53 9.04
C ASP A 100 -4.43 0.16 8.41
N LYS A 101 -5.37 0.11 7.48
CA LYS A 101 -5.86 -1.13 6.87
C LYS A 101 -4.79 -1.89 6.08
N ASP A 102 -3.98 -1.17 5.30
CA ASP A 102 -2.90 -1.78 4.51
C ASP A 102 -1.91 -2.52 5.40
N LEU A 103 -1.61 -1.96 6.58
CA LEU A 103 -0.77 -2.62 7.58
C LEU A 103 -1.39 -3.93 8.07
N ASP A 104 -2.69 -3.91 8.38
CA ASP A 104 -3.42 -5.08 8.87
C ASP A 104 -3.45 -6.19 7.80
N TYR A 105 -3.72 -5.85 6.54
CA TYR A 105 -3.74 -6.80 5.43
C TYR A 105 -2.34 -7.36 5.12
N LEU A 106 -1.31 -6.51 5.13
CA LEU A 106 0.06 -6.95 4.92
C LEU A 106 0.50 -7.95 6.00
N LYS A 107 0.19 -7.66 7.27
CA LYS A 107 0.45 -8.59 8.39
C LYS A 107 -0.35 -9.88 8.25
N ALA A 108 -1.63 -9.79 7.90
CA ALA A 108 -2.50 -10.95 7.77
C ALA A 108 -1.99 -11.91 6.69
N ASP A 109 -1.59 -11.41 5.53
CA ASP A 109 -1.02 -12.24 4.46
C ASP A 109 0.36 -12.80 4.83
N CYS A 110 1.21 -12.03 5.48
CA CYS A 110 2.47 -12.56 6.02
C CYS A 110 2.21 -13.74 6.97
N LEU A 111 1.27 -13.61 7.90
CA LEU A 111 0.90 -14.68 8.85
C LEU A 111 0.29 -15.89 8.14
N LEU A 112 -0.62 -15.69 7.18
CA LEU A 112 -1.20 -16.76 6.36
C LEU A 112 -0.10 -17.60 5.69
N HIS A 113 0.93 -16.93 5.21
CA HIS A 113 2.05 -17.56 4.51
C HIS A 113 3.24 -17.92 5.41
N LYS A 114 3.13 -17.78 6.73
CA LYS A 114 4.18 -18.08 7.73
C LYS A 114 5.48 -17.29 7.46
N ILE A 115 5.32 -16.00 7.19
CA ILE A 115 6.41 -15.03 7.03
C ILE A 115 6.43 -14.16 8.29
N ASP A 116 7.63 -13.86 8.78
CA ASP A 116 7.82 -12.98 9.92
C ASP A 116 7.30 -11.55 9.62
N THR A 117 6.78 -10.89 10.64
CA THR A 117 6.19 -9.55 10.55
C THR A 117 6.96 -8.49 11.32
N GLU A 118 8.11 -8.82 11.93
CA GLU A 118 8.91 -7.87 12.70
C GLU A 118 9.40 -6.68 11.83
N TRP A 119 9.67 -6.92 10.55
CA TRP A 119 10.05 -5.87 9.60
C TRP A 119 8.97 -4.81 9.37
N ILE A 120 7.71 -5.11 9.71
CA ILE A 120 6.58 -4.18 9.60
C ILE A 120 6.48 -3.26 10.85
N SER A 121 7.49 -3.24 11.71
CA SER A 121 7.46 -2.53 13.00
C SER A 121 7.50 -1.00 12.88
N SER A 122 8.00 -0.45 11.77
CA SER A 122 8.09 0.99 11.53
C SER A 122 7.06 1.40 10.48
N TYR A 123 5.85 1.72 10.93
CA TYR A 123 4.71 2.07 10.06
C TYR A 123 4.12 3.43 10.41
N THR A 124 3.64 4.12 9.39
CA THR A 124 2.96 5.42 9.54
C THR A 124 1.66 5.44 8.75
N ASP A 125 0.55 5.67 9.46
CA ASP A 125 -0.74 6.04 8.86
C ASP A 125 -0.69 7.53 8.45
N LEU A 126 -0.42 7.77 7.16
CA LEU A 126 -0.30 9.13 6.64
C LEU A 126 -1.65 9.87 6.61
N LYS A 127 -2.76 9.16 6.47
CA LYS A 127 -4.10 9.76 6.48
C LYS A 127 -4.40 10.46 7.79
N LYS A 128 -4.06 9.82 8.93
CA LYS A 128 -4.20 10.44 10.26
C LYS A 128 -3.24 11.62 10.45
N GLN A 129 -2.03 11.53 9.93
CA GLN A 129 -1.08 12.63 10.00
C GLN A 129 -1.50 13.79 9.11
N TYR A 130 -1.93 13.53 7.89
CA TYR A 130 -2.46 14.53 6.97
C TYR A 130 -3.65 15.30 7.60
N GLN A 131 -4.59 14.57 8.24
CA GLN A 131 -5.69 15.18 8.96
C GLN A 131 -5.19 16.22 10.00
N LYS A 132 -4.14 15.87 10.75
CA LYS A 132 -3.55 16.76 11.78
C LYS A 132 -2.83 17.96 11.16
N VAL A 133 -1.97 17.73 10.16
CA VAL A 133 -1.22 18.77 9.45
C VAL A 133 -2.17 19.79 8.83
N LYS A 134 -3.23 19.31 8.20
CA LYS A 134 -4.23 20.16 7.54
C LYS A 134 -5.34 20.66 8.48
N LYS A 135 -5.33 20.27 9.77
CA LYS A 135 -6.35 20.61 10.76
C LYS A 135 -7.78 20.29 10.30
N LEU A 136 -7.95 19.13 9.66
CA LEU A 136 -9.25 18.71 9.14
C LEU A 136 -10.11 18.13 10.28
N TYR A 137 -11.42 18.40 10.21
CA TYR A 137 -12.38 17.81 11.14
C TYR A 137 -12.47 16.28 10.99
N GLU A 138 -12.46 15.79 9.74
CA GLU A 138 -12.52 14.36 9.41
C GLU A 138 -11.40 13.96 8.44
N PRO A 139 -10.89 12.72 8.55
CA PRO A 139 -9.90 12.23 7.60
C PRO A 139 -10.51 12.10 6.20
N LYS A 140 -9.73 12.39 5.17
CA LYS A 140 -10.13 12.35 3.76
C LYS A 140 -9.61 11.09 3.07
N GLY A 141 -10.35 10.60 2.06
CA GLY A 141 -9.84 9.60 1.13
C GLY A 141 -8.68 10.16 0.30
N LEU A 142 -7.81 9.29 -0.21
CA LEU A 142 -6.58 9.68 -0.92
C LEU A 142 -6.86 10.60 -2.10
N LYS A 143 -7.78 10.22 -2.98
CA LYS A 143 -8.16 11.03 -4.15
C LYS A 143 -8.59 12.44 -3.73
N HIS A 144 -9.48 12.54 -2.73
CA HIS A 144 -9.95 13.84 -2.25
C HIS A 144 -8.81 14.66 -1.62
N ALA A 145 -7.90 14.02 -0.89
CA ALA A 145 -6.74 14.69 -0.34
C ALA A 145 -5.82 15.23 -1.45
N THR A 146 -5.55 14.41 -2.47
CA THR A 146 -4.75 14.81 -3.64
C THR A 146 -5.36 16.04 -4.34
N GLU A 147 -6.66 15.99 -4.63
CA GLU A 147 -7.39 17.09 -5.27
C GLU A 147 -7.41 18.35 -4.39
N SER A 148 -7.54 18.20 -3.06
CA SER A 148 -7.51 19.32 -2.11
C SER A 148 -6.14 20.01 -2.06
N GLU A 149 -5.08 19.34 -2.49
CA GLU A 149 -3.74 19.90 -2.62
C GLU A 149 -3.50 20.61 -3.97
N GLY A 150 -4.52 20.73 -4.80
CA GLY A 150 -4.42 21.29 -6.15
C GLY A 150 -3.67 20.36 -7.12
N LEU A 151 -3.60 19.07 -6.80
CA LEU A 151 -3.00 18.05 -7.64
C LEU A 151 -4.11 17.26 -8.35
N GLU A 152 -3.98 17.07 -9.65
CA GLU A 152 -4.80 16.11 -10.36
C GLU A 152 -4.40 14.69 -9.94
N PHE A 153 -5.40 13.80 -9.72
CA PHE A 153 -5.11 12.39 -9.46
C PHE A 153 -4.59 11.73 -10.73
N GLU A 154 -3.38 11.19 -10.68
CA GLU A 154 -2.73 10.57 -11.83
C GLU A 154 -2.92 9.05 -11.81
N GLY A 155 -3.19 8.47 -12.98
CA GLY A 155 -3.41 7.04 -13.15
C GLY A 155 -4.84 6.59 -12.89
N THR A 156 -5.01 5.32 -12.58
CA THR A 156 -6.31 4.66 -12.36
C THR A 156 -6.53 4.45 -10.87
N LEU A 157 -7.59 5.03 -10.33
CA LEU A 157 -7.99 4.80 -8.94
C LEU A 157 -8.22 3.30 -8.69
N HIS A 158 -7.84 2.81 -7.52
CA HIS A 158 -7.82 1.39 -7.17
C HIS A 158 -6.86 0.55 -8.04
N ARG A 159 -5.73 1.14 -8.38
CA ARG A 159 -4.51 0.44 -8.80
C ARG A 159 -3.42 0.79 -7.81
N ALA A 160 -2.89 -0.21 -7.13
CA ALA A 160 -1.97 0.01 -6.02
C ALA A 160 -0.77 0.89 -6.39
N ILE A 161 -0.21 0.75 -7.59
CA ILE A 161 0.91 1.59 -8.03
C ILE A 161 0.51 3.05 -8.25
N ASP A 162 -0.68 3.30 -8.77
CA ASP A 162 -1.18 4.65 -9.04
C ASP A 162 -1.61 5.34 -7.73
N ASP A 163 -2.26 4.60 -6.82
CA ASP A 163 -2.61 5.09 -5.49
C ASP A 163 -1.34 5.39 -4.68
N ALA A 164 -0.34 4.50 -4.68
CA ALA A 164 0.97 4.73 -4.07
C ALA A 164 1.69 5.95 -4.67
N TYR A 165 1.55 6.22 -5.98
CA TYR A 165 2.11 7.43 -6.60
C TYR A 165 1.48 8.71 -6.06
N ASN A 166 0.15 8.77 -6.04
CA ASN A 166 -0.57 9.95 -5.53
C ASN A 166 -0.31 10.16 -4.03
N LEU A 167 -0.21 9.07 -3.26
CA LEU A 167 0.21 9.12 -1.87
C LEU A 167 1.64 9.68 -1.72
N THR A 168 2.56 9.23 -2.58
CA THR A 168 3.95 9.73 -2.61
C THR A 168 4.00 11.23 -2.87
N ARG A 169 3.18 11.76 -3.76
CA ARG A 169 3.10 13.21 -4.03
C ARG A 169 2.67 14.01 -2.80
N ILE A 170 1.72 13.50 -2.03
CA ILE A 170 1.32 14.11 -0.75
C ILE A 170 2.46 13.99 0.27
N PHE A 171 3.07 12.80 0.38
CA PHE A 171 4.16 12.55 1.31
C PHE A 171 5.34 13.50 1.06
N THR A 172 5.78 13.64 -0.17
CA THR A 172 6.92 14.49 -0.53
C THR A 172 6.60 15.97 -0.41
N LYS A 173 5.36 16.39 -0.69
CA LYS A 173 4.93 17.80 -0.55
C LYS A 173 5.08 18.31 0.89
N TYR A 174 4.86 17.47 1.88
CA TYR A 174 4.97 17.79 3.30
C TYR A 174 6.12 17.06 3.98
N PHE A 175 7.18 16.76 3.24
CA PHE A 175 8.29 15.94 3.65
C PHE A 175 8.92 16.48 4.90
N GLY A 176 9.00 16.75 5.79
CA GLY A 176 9.54 17.28 7.06
C GLY A 176 8.49 17.58 8.11
N GLU A 177 7.21 17.48 7.74
CA GLU A 177 6.11 17.75 8.67
C GLU A 177 5.53 16.48 9.31
N TRP A 178 5.93 15.30 8.78
CA TRP A 178 5.43 14.01 9.26
C TRP A 178 6.11 13.59 10.54
N ASN A 179 5.31 13.14 11.50
CA ASN A 179 5.81 12.51 12.71
C ASN A 179 5.96 11.00 12.49
N LEU A 180 7.16 10.58 12.12
CA LEU A 180 7.47 9.19 11.79
C LEU A 180 7.94 8.48 13.06
N HIS A 181 7.07 7.70 13.69
CA HIS A 181 7.37 6.94 14.90
C HIS A 181 7.55 5.46 14.59
N LYS A 182 8.53 4.83 15.29
CA LYS A 182 8.56 3.37 15.38
C LYS A 182 7.35 2.93 16.20
N ILE A 183 6.65 1.92 15.71
CA ILE A 183 5.69 1.19 16.54
C ILE A 183 6.54 0.31 17.46
N ASN A 184 6.58 0.67 18.75
CA ASN A 184 7.24 -0.13 19.79
C ASN A 184 6.40 -1.35 20.13
#